data_4b97c0fd112724bf2ad523e2723d9e2f
#
_entry.id   4b97c0fd112724bf2ad523e2723d9e2f
#
_cell.length_a   1.000
_cell.length_b   1.000
_cell.length_c   1.000
_cell.angle_alpha   90.00
_cell.angle_beta   90.00
_cell.angle_gamma   90.00
#
_symmetry.space_group_name_H-M   'P 1'
#
loop_
_entity.id
_entity.type
_entity.pdbx_description
1 polymer ?
#
loop_
_entity_poly.entity_id
_entity_poly.type
_entity_poly.pdbx_seq_one_letter_code
_entity_poly.pdbx_strand_id
1 'polypeptide(L)' 'MHNEFIAIIERDGDWYIGYCPEIPGANGQGKTKKECLESLSDAIQLILEDRREDSFRGIPADALREVVIVE' A
#
# COMPACT_ATOMS: atom_id res chain seq x y z
N MET A 1 -8.98 4.41 11.28
CA MET A 1 -8.46 3.84 10.04
C MET A 1 -7.11 3.20 10.27
N HIS A 2 -6.90 2.04 9.76
CA HIS A 2 -5.70 1.26 10.02
C HIS A 2 -4.56 1.68 9.10
N ASN A 3 -3.43 2.08 9.68
CA ASN A 3 -2.24 2.53 8.93
C ASN A 3 -1.08 1.54 8.99
N GLU A 4 -1.29 0.40 9.62
CA GLU A 4 -0.26 -0.61 9.77
C GLU A 4 -0.53 -1.78 8.84
N PHE A 5 0.52 -2.23 8.17
CA PHE A 5 0.45 -3.37 7.27
C PHE A 5 1.56 -4.34 7.61
N ILE A 6 1.31 -5.61 7.36
CA ILE A 6 2.31 -6.65 7.58
C ILE A 6 3.19 -6.78 6.35
N ALA A 7 4.49 -6.64 6.54
CA ALA A 7 5.48 -6.88 5.51
C ALA A 7 6.10 -8.25 5.71
N ILE A 8 6.16 -9.02 4.64
CA ILE A 8 6.92 -10.28 4.60
C ILE A 8 8.21 -9.98 3.87
N ILE A 9 9.34 -10.24 4.52
CA ILE A 9 10.66 -9.96 3.95
C ILE A 9 11.42 -11.26 3.79
N GLU A 10 11.92 -11.46 2.59
CA GLU A 10 12.76 -12.62 2.26
C GLU A 10 14.10 -12.11 1.75
N ARG A 11 15.12 -12.92 1.95
CA ARG A 11 16.45 -12.59 1.46
C ARG A 11 16.73 -13.34 0.16
N ASP A 12 17.23 -12.60 -0.83
CA ASP A 12 17.63 -13.16 -2.12
C ASP A 12 19.05 -12.66 -2.43
N GLY A 13 20.05 -13.52 -2.13
CA GLY A 13 21.45 -13.12 -2.23
C GLY A 13 21.77 -11.94 -1.33
N ASP A 14 22.23 -10.84 -1.90
CA ASP A 14 22.56 -9.62 -1.17
C ASP A 14 21.38 -8.66 -1.04
N TRP A 15 20.21 -9.06 -1.53
CA TRP A 15 19.03 -8.21 -1.52
C TRP A 15 17.99 -8.72 -0.55
N TYR A 16 17.21 -7.78 -0.01
CA TYR A 16 15.96 -8.09 0.69
C TYR A 16 14.81 -7.77 -0.23
N ILE A 17 13.86 -8.69 -0.31
CA ILE A 17 12.65 -8.54 -1.12
C ILE A 17 11.47 -8.60 -0.16
N GLY A 18 10.57 -7.64 -0.30
CA GLY A 18 9.40 -7.54 0.57
C GLY A 18 8.10 -7.47 -0.20
N TYR A 19 7.05 -7.95 0.43
CA TYR A 19 5.71 -7.80 -0.08
C TYR A 19 4.71 -7.69 1.07
N CYS A 20 3.53 -7.19 0.76
CA CYS A 20 2.45 -7.04 1.72
C CYS A 20 1.29 -7.95 1.31
N PRO A 21 1.01 -9.04 2.06
CA PRO A 21 -0.10 -9.93 1.71
C PRO A 21 -1.45 -9.23 1.67
N GLU A 22 -1.62 -8.19 2.48
CA GLU A 22 -2.87 -7.43 2.55
C GLU A 22 -3.08 -6.53 1.33
N ILE A 23 -2.02 -6.17 0.63
CA ILE A 23 -2.05 -5.27 -0.52
C ILE A 23 -1.41 -5.99 -1.72
N PRO A 24 -2.18 -6.78 -2.46
CA PRO A 24 -1.65 -7.47 -3.64
C PRO A 24 -1.02 -6.51 -4.64
N GLY A 25 0.14 -6.86 -5.15
CA GLY A 25 0.90 -6.04 -6.08
C GLY A 25 1.90 -5.10 -5.43
N ALA A 26 1.86 -4.92 -4.10
CA ALA A 26 2.84 -4.11 -3.40
C ALA A 26 4.12 -4.93 -3.17
N ASN A 27 5.22 -4.48 -3.75
CA ASN A 27 6.53 -5.12 -3.62
C ASN A 27 7.58 -4.07 -3.33
N GLY A 28 8.62 -4.47 -2.60
CA GLY A 28 9.74 -3.60 -2.30
C GLY A 28 11.04 -4.39 -2.29
N GLN A 29 12.15 -3.70 -2.42
CA GLN A 29 13.47 -4.32 -2.36
C GLN A 29 14.50 -3.33 -1.84
N GLY A 30 15.59 -3.85 -1.33
CA GLY A 30 16.71 -3.05 -0.87
C GLY A 30 17.86 -3.92 -0.41
N LYS A 31 19.01 -3.31 -0.21
CA LYS A 31 20.18 -4.02 0.31
C LYS A 31 20.15 -4.16 1.82
N THR A 32 19.29 -3.41 2.47
CA THR A 32 19.03 -3.51 3.89
C THR A 32 17.52 -3.70 4.12
N LYS A 33 17.17 -4.21 5.30
CA LYS A 33 15.77 -4.33 5.67
C LYS A 33 15.06 -2.98 5.65
N LYS A 34 15.75 -1.95 6.12
CA LYS A 34 15.22 -0.58 6.15
C LYS A 34 14.88 -0.10 4.75
N GLU A 35 15.80 -0.25 3.80
CA GLU A 35 15.57 0.13 2.40
C GLU A 35 14.41 -0.64 1.79
N CYS A 36 14.34 -1.95 2.08
CA CYS A 36 13.25 -2.79 1.61
C CYS A 36 11.90 -2.31 2.13
N LEU A 37 11.82 -1.99 3.42
CA LEU A 37 10.59 -1.48 4.04
C LEU A 37 10.19 -0.12 3.49
N GLU A 38 11.14 0.77 3.25
CA GLU A 38 10.86 2.08 2.63
C GLU A 38 10.33 1.92 1.21
N SER A 39 10.95 1.05 0.43
CA SER A 39 10.51 0.73 -0.92
C SER A 39 9.09 0.16 -0.93
N LEU A 40 8.81 -0.77 -0.02
CA LEU A 40 7.49 -1.38 0.11
C LEU A 40 6.44 -0.36 0.56
N SER A 41 6.78 0.52 1.49
CA SER A 41 5.90 1.58 1.96
C SER A 41 5.48 2.51 0.82
N ASP A 42 6.43 2.90 -0.03
CA ASP A 42 6.14 3.73 -1.19
C ASP A 42 5.20 3.03 -2.17
N ALA A 43 5.43 1.73 -2.41
CA ALA A 43 4.58 0.93 -3.29
C ALA A 43 3.15 0.81 -2.73
N ILE A 44 3.01 0.57 -1.43
CA ILE A 44 1.70 0.51 -0.78
C ILE A 44 0.97 1.84 -0.92
N GLN A 45 1.66 2.94 -0.67
CA GLN A 45 1.08 4.27 -0.76
C GLN A 45 0.55 4.56 -2.16
N LEU A 46 1.33 4.25 -3.20
CA LEU A 46 0.91 4.44 -4.58
C LEU A 46 -0.33 3.61 -4.94
N ILE A 47 -0.36 2.35 -4.50
CA ILE A 47 -1.50 1.47 -4.76
C ILE A 47 -2.76 1.97 -4.07
N LEU A 48 -2.65 2.40 -2.82
CA LEU A 48 -3.80 2.90 -2.07
C LEU A 48 -4.33 4.20 -2.68
N GLU A 49 -3.46 5.10 -3.11
CA GLU A 49 -3.85 6.33 -3.80
C GLU A 49 -4.57 6.03 -5.12
N ASP A 50 -4.05 5.11 -5.92
CA ASP A 50 -4.65 4.71 -7.18
C ASP A 50 -6.04 4.10 -6.96
N ARG A 51 -6.18 3.18 -6.01
CA ARG A 51 -7.47 2.57 -5.66
C ARG A 51 -8.47 3.62 -5.18
N ARG A 52 -8.01 4.58 -4.41
CA ARG A 52 -8.87 5.65 -3.91
C ARG A 52 -9.42 6.49 -5.05
N GLU A 53 -8.58 6.89 -5.99
CA GLU A 53 -9.00 7.64 -7.16
C GLU A 53 -10.01 6.86 -8.00
N ASP A 54 -9.72 5.60 -8.27
CA ASP A 54 -10.60 4.74 -9.05
C ASP A 54 -11.96 4.54 -8.39
N SER A 55 -12.00 4.47 -7.07
CA SER A 55 -13.23 4.26 -6.32
C SER A 55 -14.22 5.43 -6.46
N PHE A 56 -13.73 6.62 -6.79
CA PHE A 56 -14.57 7.80 -6.96
C PHE A 56 -15.06 8.02 -8.39
N ARG A 57 -14.65 7.18 -9.32
CA ARG A 57 -15.10 7.29 -10.71
C ARG A 57 -16.55 6.86 -10.83
N GLY A 58 -17.29 7.59 -11.66
CA GLY A 58 -18.69 7.26 -11.94
C GLY A 58 -19.68 7.67 -10.86
N ILE A 59 -19.22 8.37 -9.83
CA ILE A 59 -20.12 8.88 -8.79
C ILE A 59 -20.92 10.06 -9.37
N PRO A 60 -22.26 10.06 -9.24
CA PRO A 60 -23.08 11.20 -9.70
C PRO A 60 -22.65 12.49 -9.03
N ALA A 61 -22.69 13.59 -9.80
CA ALA A 61 -22.26 14.90 -9.30
C ALA A 61 -23.15 15.42 -8.15
N ASP A 62 -24.41 15.01 -8.12
CA ASP A 62 -25.37 15.41 -7.09
C ASP A 62 -25.42 14.49 -5.88
N ALA A 63 -24.59 13.46 -5.87
CA ALA A 63 -24.47 12.58 -4.70
C ALA A 63 -23.79 13.30 -3.55
N LEU A 64 -24.24 13.03 -2.35
CA LEU A 64 -23.60 13.58 -1.13
C LEU A 64 -22.41 12.73 -0.74
N ARG A 65 -21.36 13.40 -0.32
CA ARG A 65 -20.14 12.74 0.23
C ARG A 65 -20.05 13.07 1.71
N GLU A 66 -19.99 12.03 2.49
CA GLU A 66 -19.88 12.15 3.95
C GLU A 66 -18.71 11.28 4.42
N VAL A 67 -18.13 11.67 5.54
CA VAL A 67 -17.05 10.89 6.15
C VAL A 67 -17.65 9.93 7.16
N VAL A 68 -17.29 8.66 7.03
CA VAL A 68 -17.62 7.65 8.03
C VAL A 68 -16.32 7.19 8.70
N ILE A 69 -16.32 7.15 10.02
CA ILE A 69 -15.16 6.72 10.80
C ILE A 69 -15.40 5.31 11.29
N VAL A 70 -14.44 4.44 10.99
CA VAL A 70 -14.47 3.05 11.42
C VAL A 70 -13.40 2.86 12.50
N GLU A 71 -13.81 2.36 13.64
CA GLU A 71 -12.92 2.12 14.77
C GLU A 71 -12.49 0.67 14.90
#